data_837bd30b495ff4d2873e27b45a3a4425
#
_entry.id   837bd30b495ff4d2873e27b45a3a4425
#
_cell.length_a   1.000
_cell.length_b   1.000
_cell.length_c   1.000
_cell.angle_alpha   90.00
_cell.angle_beta   90.00
_cell.angle_gamma   90.00
#
_symmetry.space_group_name_H-M   'P 1'
#
loop_
_entity.id
_entity.type
_entity.pdbx_description
1 polymer ?
#
loop_
_entity_poly.entity_id
_entity_poly.type
_entity_poly.pdbx_seq_one_letter_code
_entity_poly.pdbx_strand_id
1 'polypeptide(L)'
;PNQQVIYSILLESGKLLEISNGYSFSKSLSCDHKWKEYHQNIFAYLKTLPEADVNEIVGKLDYQDWHWEWISKTAGTKADNQYEWFFLEVDSSVEAACLIYFPKESSLQPIENIFYIEFIAIAPWNRFTPLENKRYRGLGSLLLLEAVKFLAQKYKNSRRFSLHALEQAESYYIDK
;
A
#
# COMPACT_ATOMS: atom_id res chain seq x y z
N PRO A 1 17.16 -3.31 -10.20
CA PRO A 1 17.22 -1.85 -10.35
C PRO A 1 17.47 -1.22 -8.99
N ASN A 2 18.37 -0.25 -8.94
CA ASN A 2 18.61 0.51 -7.72
C ASN A 2 17.34 1.25 -7.35
N GLN A 3 16.97 1.27 -6.06
CA GLN A 3 15.87 2.09 -5.58
C GLN A 3 16.16 3.57 -5.85
N GLN A 4 15.14 4.30 -6.31
CA GLN A 4 15.19 5.74 -6.55
C GLN A 4 14.17 6.44 -5.67
N VAL A 5 14.60 7.43 -4.87
CA VAL A 5 13.67 8.32 -4.18
C VAL A 5 13.01 9.24 -5.21
N ILE A 6 11.68 9.24 -5.25
CA ILE A 6 10.86 10.02 -6.19
C ILE A 6 10.10 11.16 -5.52
N TYR A 7 9.97 11.12 -4.19
CA TYR A 7 9.31 12.13 -3.37
C TYR A 7 9.91 12.14 -1.97
N SER A 8 10.09 13.32 -1.39
CA SER A 8 10.58 13.47 -0.03
C SER A 8 10.04 14.75 0.60
N ILE A 9 9.60 14.68 1.86
CA ILE A 9 9.11 15.82 2.63
C ILE A 9 9.41 15.64 4.12
N LEU A 10 9.80 16.72 4.78
CA LEU A 10 9.92 16.78 6.23
C LEU A 10 8.54 17.09 6.83
N LEU A 11 8.03 16.19 7.65
CA LEU A 11 6.76 16.37 8.36
C LEU A 11 6.90 17.39 9.50
N GLU A 12 5.80 17.99 9.94
CA GLU A 12 5.76 18.91 11.09
C GLU A 12 6.33 18.26 12.38
N SER A 13 6.22 16.94 12.49
CA SER A 13 6.82 16.17 13.59
C SER A 13 8.35 16.08 13.56
N GLY A 14 9.01 16.63 12.52
CA GLY A 14 10.45 16.51 12.29
C GLY A 14 10.88 15.18 11.65
N LYS A 15 9.94 14.30 11.30
CA LYS A 15 10.20 13.02 10.65
C LYS A 15 10.29 13.17 9.14
N LEU A 16 11.20 12.43 8.49
CA LEU A 16 11.35 12.41 7.05
C LEU A 16 10.38 11.37 6.44
N LEU A 17 9.52 11.82 5.53
CA LEU A 17 8.71 10.95 4.69
C LEU A 17 9.35 10.87 3.31
N GLU A 18 9.53 9.65 2.80
CA GLU A 18 10.10 9.39 1.47
C GLU A 18 9.25 8.36 0.72
N ILE A 19 9.14 8.55 -0.60
CA ILE A 19 8.60 7.54 -1.51
C ILE A 19 9.72 7.13 -2.46
N SER A 20 9.94 5.83 -2.58
CA SER A 20 10.93 5.25 -3.48
C SER A 20 10.28 4.36 -4.53
N ASN A 21 10.81 4.39 -5.76
CA ASN A 21 10.53 3.46 -6.85
C ASN A 21 11.61 2.38 -6.91
N GLY A 22 11.21 1.17 -7.23
CA GLY A 22 12.06 -0.01 -7.36
C GLY A 22 11.77 -1.06 -6.28
N TYR A 23 11.94 -2.34 -6.63
CA TYR A 23 11.73 -3.42 -5.68
C TYR A 23 12.79 -3.41 -4.56
N SER A 24 12.41 -3.91 -3.39
CA SER A 24 13.32 -4.06 -2.25
C SER A 24 12.90 -5.24 -1.40
N PHE A 25 13.74 -6.26 -1.33
CA PHE A 25 13.49 -7.41 -0.46
C PHE A 25 13.47 -7.03 1.01
N SER A 26 14.34 -6.12 1.44
CA SER A 26 14.39 -5.68 2.84
C SER A 26 13.14 -4.94 3.27
N LYS A 27 12.58 -4.05 2.40
CA LYS A 27 11.33 -3.35 2.69
C LYS A 27 10.13 -4.31 2.66
N SER A 28 10.07 -5.22 1.68
CA SER A 28 9.02 -6.24 1.61
C SER A 28 9.05 -7.18 2.81
N LEU A 29 10.24 -7.62 3.23
CA LEU A 29 10.41 -8.42 4.44
C LEU A 29 9.99 -7.64 5.70
N SER A 30 10.30 -6.35 5.76
CA SER A 30 9.86 -5.48 6.87
C SER A 30 8.32 -5.37 6.93
N CYS A 31 7.64 -5.24 5.77
CA CYS A 31 6.17 -5.31 5.71
C CYS A 31 5.66 -6.63 6.26
N ASP A 32 6.16 -7.75 5.73
CA ASP A 32 5.68 -9.08 6.14
C ASP A 32 5.92 -9.33 7.63
N HIS A 33 7.03 -8.90 8.17
CA HIS A 33 7.36 -9.14 9.58
C HIS A 33 6.58 -8.22 10.52
N LYS A 34 6.72 -6.90 10.35
CA LYS A 34 6.15 -5.90 11.26
C LYS A 34 4.62 -5.83 11.17
N TRP A 35 4.06 -5.94 9.96
CA TRP A 35 2.62 -5.87 9.77
C TRP A 35 1.93 -7.13 10.31
N LYS A 36 2.51 -8.33 10.07
CA LYS A 36 2.00 -9.58 10.66
C LYS A 36 2.09 -9.58 12.18
N GLU A 37 3.20 -9.14 12.75
CA GLU A 37 3.36 -9.00 14.20
C GLU A 37 2.27 -8.09 14.79
N TYR A 38 2.01 -6.95 14.16
CA TYR A 38 0.97 -6.03 14.60
C TYR A 38 -0.43 -6.65 14.53
N HIS A 39 -0.74 -7.38 13.45
CA HIS A 39 -1.99 -8.14 13.35
C HIS A 39 -2.12 -9.20 14.45
N GLN A 40 -1.03 -9.91 14.78
CA GLN A 40 -1.02 -10.86 15.89
C GLN A 40 -1.32 -10.17 17.24
N ASN A 41 -0.82 -8.95 17.45
CA ASN A 41 -1.11 -8.17 18.64
C ASN A 41 -2.60 -7.76 18.71
N ILE A 42 -3.22 -7.40 17.57
CA ILE A 42 -4.67 -7.16 17.51
C ILE A 42 -5.43 -8.45 17.91
N PHE A 43 -5.08 -9.61 17.34
CA PHE A 43 -5.73 -10.87 17.69
C PHE A 43 -5.54 -11.25 19.17
N ALA A 44 -4.35 -11.03 19.72
CA ALA A 44 -4.07 -11.27 21.13
C ALA A 44 -4.95 -10.38 22.02
N TYR A 45 -5.11 -9.10 21.66
CA TYR A 45 -5.99 -8.18 22.36
C TYR A 45 -7.47 -8.60 22.29
N LEU A 46 -7.97 -8.95 21.09
CA LEU A 46 -9.34 -9.39 20.90
C LEU A 46 -9.71 -10.61 21.74
N LYS A 47 -8.77 -11.54 21.97
CA LYS A 47 -8.97 -12.72 22.84
C LYS A 47 -9.20 -12.37 24.31
N THR A 48 -8.89 -11.15 24.73
CA THR A 48 -9.11 -10.70 26.13
C THR A 48 -10.47 -10.05 26.34
N LEU A 49 -11.25 -9.82 25.26
CA LEU A 49 -12.52 -9.11 25.30
C LEU A 49 -13.73 -10.04 25.29
N PRO A 50 -14.89 -9.56 25.81
CA PRO A 50 -16.17 -10.24 25.63
C PRO A 50 -16.56 -10.35 24.15
N GLU A 51 -17.29 -11.40 23.80
CA GLU A 51 -17.68 -11.70 22.40
C GLU A 51 -18.44 -10.53 21.71
N ALA A 52 -19.29 -9.82 22.45
CA ALA A 52 -20.04 -8.68 21.90
C ALA A 52 -19.10 -7.56 21.44
N ASP A 53 -18.07 -7.25 22.24
CA ASP A 53 -17.07 -6.22 21.93
C ASP A 53 -16.17 -6.66 20.77
N VAL A 54 -15.82 -7.95 20.72
CA VAL A 54 -15.05 -8.53 19.58
C VAL A 54 -15.80 -8.33 18.26
N ASN A 55 -17.10 -8.65 18.22
CA ASN A 55 -17.92 -8.53 17.01
C ASN A 55 -18.00 -7.07 16.53
N GLU A 56 -18.13 -6.10 17.46
CA GLU A 56 -18.14 -4.68 17.11
C GLU A 56 -16.80 -4.24 16.51
N ILE A 57 -15.68 -4.65 17.11
CA ILE A 57 -14.35 -4.26 16.65
C ILE A 57 -14.04 -4.91 15.30
N VAL A 58 -14.29 -6.21 15.14
CA VAL A 58 -14.03 -6.95 13.90
C VAL A 58 -14.81 -6.36 12.72
N GLY A 59 -16.06 -5.90 12.95
CA GLY A 59 -16.85 -5.22 11.93
C GLY A 59 -16.27 -3.90 11.43
N LYS A 60 -15.29 -3.31 12.16
CA LYS A 60 -14.61 -2.06 11.79
C LYS A 60 -13.19 -2.29 11.27
N LEU A 61 -12.66 -3.51 11.36
CA LEU A 61 -11.29 -3.82 10.92
C LEU A 61 -11.21 -4.01 9.40
N ASP A 62 -10.25 -3.34 8.78
CA ASP A 62 -9.87 -3.58 7.39
C ASP A 62 -8.82 -4.70 7.36
N TYR A 63 -9.24 -5.95 7.11
CA TYR A 63 -8.38 -7.13 7.26
C TYR A 63 -8.24 -8.01 6.01
N GLN A 64 -8.88 -7.68 4.92
CA GLN A 64 -8.92 -8.54 3.72
C GLN A 64 -7.54 -8.74 3.07
N ASP A 65 -6.58 -7.85 3.32
CA ASP A 65 -5.21 -7.94 2.82
C ASP A 65 -4.20 -8.50 3.84
N TRP A 66 -4.63 -8.94 5.03
CA TRP A 66 -3.72 -9.44 6.07
C TRP A 66 -2.94 -10.70 5.69
N HIS A 67 -3.42 -11.47 4.71
CA HIS A 67 -2.78 -12.64 4.16
C HIS A 67 -1.74 -12.33 3.07
N TRP A 68 -1.58 -11.05 2.67
CA TRP A 68 -0.63 -10.70 1.63
C TRP A 68 0.81 -10.88 2.10
N GLU A 69 1.63 -11.47 1.22
CA GLU A 69 3.05 -11.70 1.44
C GLU A 69 3.85 -10.86 0.44
N TRP A 70 4.41 -9.77 0.91
CA TRP A 70 5.11 -8.80 0.09
C TRP A 70 6.42 -9.34 -0.46
N ILE A 71 7.13 -10.19 0.31
CA ILE A 71 8.37 -10.81 -0.15
C ILE A 71 8.12 -11.79 -1.30
N SER A 72 7.05 -12.57 -1.24
CA SER A 72 6.65 -13.49 -2.30
C SER A 72 6.27 -12.73 -3.57
N LYS A 73 5.53 -11.61 -3.46
CA LYS A 73 5.22 -10.72 -4.58
C LYS A 73 6.48 -10.14 -5.21
N THR A 74 7.43 -9.68 -4.39
CA THR A 74 8.72 -9.16 -4.87
C THR A 74 9.52 -10.24 -5.60
N ALA A 75 9.61 -11.44 -5.05
CA ALA A 75 10.31 -12.55 -5.69
C ALA A 75 9.70 -12.93 -7.05
N GLY A 76 8.37 -12.91 -7.15
CA GLY A 76 7.64 -13.24 -8.38
C GLY A 76 7.75 -12.19 -9.49
N THR A 77 7.96 -10.91 -9.14
CA THR A 77 7.89 -9.79 -10.11
C THR A 77 9.23 -9.08 -10.36
N LYS A 78 10.27 -9.33 -9.56
CA LYS A 78 11.56 -8.60 -9.62
C LYS A 78 12.27 -8.64 -10.98
N ALA A 79 12.06 -9.70 -11.74
CA ALA A 79 12.67 -9.91 -13.05
C ALA A 79 11.81 -9.39 -14.22
N ASP A 80 10.57 -9.00 -13.94
CA ASP A 80 9.62 -8.51 -14.93
C ASP A 80 9.60 -6.98 -14.92
N ASN A 81 10.02 -6.37 -16.04
CA ASN A 81 10.08 -4.92 -16.20
C ASN A 81 8.72 -4.26 -16.41
N GLN A 82 7.64 -5.05 -16.48
CA GLN A 82 6.27 -4.54 -16.53
C GLN A 82 5.73 -4.20 -15.13
N TYR A 83 6.43 -4.62 -14.07
CA TYR A 83 6.05 -4.33 -12.69
C TYR A 83 6.90 -3.22 -12.09
N GLU A 84 6.20 -2.26 -11.49
CA GLU A 84 6.80 -1.11 -10.81
C GLU A 84 6.43 -1.12 -9.32
N TRP A 85 7.46 -1.15 -8.49
CA TRP A 85 7.34 -1.17 -7.03
C TRP A 85 7.49 0.22 -6.45
N PHE A 86 6.67 0.52 -5.45
CA PHE A 86 6.76 1.76 -4.67
C PHE A 86 6.62 1.46 -3.19
N PHE A 87 7.45 2.13 -2.40
CA PHE A 87 7.40 2.08 -0.94
C PHE A 87 7.36 3.50 -0.40
N LEU A 88 6.45 3.75 0.56
CA LEU A 88 6.42 4.97 1.34
C LEU A 88 6.94 4.65 2.74
N GLU A 89 7.94 5.41 3.18
CA GLU A 89 8.56 5.28 4.48
C GLU A 89 8.46 6.57 5.28
N VAL A 90 8.39 6.44 6.59
CA VAL A 90 8.59 7.55 7.54
C VAL A 90 9.68 7.13 8.50
N ASP A 91 10.79 7.88 8.54
CA ASP A 91 11.99 7.56 9.31
C ASP A 91 12.42 6.09 9.15
N SER A 92 12.51 5.63 7.90
CA SER A 92 12.89 4.26 7.51
C SER A 92 11.90 3.16 7.96
N SER A 93 10.70 3.52 8.46
CA SER A 93 9.61 2.57 8.68
C SER A 93 8.72 2.52 7.45
N VAL A 94 8.51 1.33 6.89
CA VAL A 94 7.61 1.17 5.74
C VAL A 94 6.16 1.32 6.21
N GLU A 95 5.52 2.38 5.75
CA GLU A 95 4.17 2.78 6.11
C GLU A 95 3.13 2.47 5.03
N ALA A 96 3.58 2.28 3.77
CA ALA A 96 2.76 1.83 2.65
C ALA A 96 3.60 1.17 1.57
N ALA A 97 2.99 0.25 0.81
CA ALA A 97 3.61 -0.41 -0.33
C ALA A 97 2.61 -0.51 -1.49
N CYS A 98 3.11 -0.39 -2.72
CA CYS A 98 2.31 -0.46 -3.93
C CYS A 98 3.06 -1.19 -5.03
N LEU A 99 2.33 -2.05 -5.77
CA LEU A 99 2.79 -2.73 -6.97
C LEU A 99 1.89 -2.35 -8.13
N ILE A 100 2.48 -1.84 -9.19
CA ILE A 100 1.77 -1.38 -10.39
C ILE A 100 2.27 -2.16 -11.59
N TYR A 101 1.34 -2.67 -12.39
CA TYR A 101 1.61 -3.32 -13.68
C TYR A 101 1.37 -2.34 -14.84
N PHE A 102 2.27 -2.33 -15.82
CA PHE A 102 2.15 -1.54 -17.04
C PHE A 102 2.91 -2.22 -18.20
N PRO A 103 2.37 -2.26 -19.43
CA PRO A 103 1.10 -1.67 -19.86
C PRO A 103 -0.10 -2.61 -19.67
N LYS A 104 -1.24 -2.04 -19.29
CA LYS A 104 -2.54 -2.74 -19.22
C LYS A 104 -3.49 -2.11 -20.24
N GLU A 105 -4.12 -2.90 -21.08
CA GLU A 105 -5.16 -2.40 -21.98
C GLU A 105 -6.35 -1.85 -21.20
N SER A 106 -6.83 -0.68 -21.59
CA SER A 106 -8.01 -0.09 -21.01
C SER A 106 -9.27 -0.83 -21.48
N SER A 107 -10.13 -1.23 -20.54
CA SER A 107 -11.44 -1.81 -20.87
C SER A 107 -12.42 -0.78 -21.47
N LEU A 108 -12.19 0.52 -21.22
CA LEU A 108 -13.03 1.61 -21.72
C LEU A 108 -12.56 2.15 -23.07
N GLN A 109 -11.25 2.11 -23.31
CA GLN A 109 -10.61 2.62 -24.52
C GLN A 109 -9.50 1.63 -24.96
N PRO A 110 -9.81 0.59 -25.74
CA PRO A 110 -8.88 -0.50 -26.05
C PRO A 110 -7.57 -0.09 -26.75
N ILE A 111 -7.47 1.13 -27.27
CA ILE A 111 -6.26 1.66 -27.93
C ILE A 111 -5.31 2.30 -26.92
N GLU A 112 -5.76 2.53 -25.69
CA GLU A 112 -4.99 3.21 -24.65
C GLU A 112 -4.46 2.23 -23.60
N ASN A 113 -3.16 2.31 -23.32
CA ASN A 113 -2.57 1.63 -22.18
C ASN A 113 -2.71 2.47 -20.92
N ILE A 114 -3.09 1.83 -19.83
CA ILE A 114 -3.25 2.42 -18.50
C ILE A 114 -2.39 1.69 -17.49
N PHE A 115 -2.16 2.32 -16.34
CA PHE A 115 -1.54 1.67 -15.18
C PHE A 115 -2.56 0.78 -14.48
N TYR A 116 -2.15 -0.42 -14.07
CA TYR A 116 -2.98 -1.30 -13.26
C TYR A 116 -2.39 -1.44 -11.88
N ILE A 117 -3.13 -0.99 -10.88
CA ILE A 117 -2.73 -1.12 -9.48
C ILE A 117 -3.00 -2.56 -9.05
N GLU A 118 -1.96 -3.38 -9.05
CA GLU A 118 -2.05 -4.79 -8.71
C GLU A 118 -2.27 -4.99 -7.20
N PHE A 119 -1.47 -4.27 -6.39
CA PHE A 119 -1.57 -4.27 -4.94
C PHE A 119 -1.24 -2.89 -4.39
N ILE A 120 -2.01 -2.43 -3.42
CA ILE A 120 -1.69 -1.29 -2.59
C ILE A 120 -2.19 -1.54 -1.17
N ALA A 121 -1.34 -1.32 -0.19
CA ALA A 121 -1.71 -1.38 1.22
C ALA A 121 -0.93 -0.38 2.06
N ILE A 122 -1.52 0.03 3.17
CA ILE A 122 -0.88 0.82 4.22
C ILE A 122 -0.68 -0.04 5.47
N ALA A 123 0.32 0.29 6.25
CA ALA A 123 0.61 -0.39 7.50
C ALA A 123 -0.62 -0.44 8.42
N PRO A 124 -0.83 -1.54 9.18
CA PRO A 124 -2.05 -1.74 9.96
C PRO A 124 -2.27 -0.69 11.04
N TRP A 125 -1.22 -0.09 11.61
CA TRP A 125 -1.32 1.01 12.57
C TRP A 125 -1.76 2.36 11.96
N ASN A 126 -1.87 2.44 10.63
CA ASN A 126 -2.42 3.60 9.92
C ASN A 126 -3.90 3.41 9.53
N ARG A 127 -4.50 2.28 9.91
CA ARG A 127 -5.93 1.96 9.74
C ARG A 127 -6.66 2.08 11.08
N PHE A 128 -7.95 1.72 11.10
CA PHE A 128 -8.63 1.51 12.37
C PHE A 128 -8.02 0.31 13.09
N THR A 129 -7.67 0.47 14.36
CA THR A 129 -7.15 -0.57 15.24
C THR A 129 -7.61 -0.29 16.67
N PRO A 130 -7.91 -1.32 17.47
CA PRO A 130 -8.27 -1.14 18.88
C PRO A 130 -7.06 -0.85 19.79
N LEU A 131 -5.82 -0.93 19.26
CA LEU A 131 -4.61 -0.81 20.06
C LEU A 131 -4.14 0.63 20.24
N GLU A 132 -4.30 1.45 19.19
CA GLU A 132 -3.82 2.84 19.18
C GLU A 132 -4.58 3.70 18.17
N ASN A 133 -4.42 5.01 18.24
CA ASN A 133 -4.90 5.92 17.19
C ASN A 133 -4.03 5.81 15.93
N LYS A 134 -4.62 6.06 14.76
CA LYS A 134 -3.89 6.08 13.49
C LYS A 134 -2.68 6.99 13.58
N ARG A 135 -1.49 6.46 13.27
CA ARG A 135 -0.24 7.23 13.32
C ARG A 135 -0.18 8.29 12.22
N TYR A 136 -0.61 7.91 11.02
CA TYR A 136 -0.64 8.80 9.85
C TYR A 136 -1.95 8.63 9.10
N ARG A 137 -2.33 9.66 8.32
CA ARG A 137 -3.52 9.65 7.46
C ARG A 137 -3.14 10.02 6.03
N GLY A 138 -3.90 9.52 5.05
CA GLY A 138 -3.72 9.88 3.64
C GLY A 138 -2.50 9.27 2.95
N LEU A 139 -1.74 8.37 3.59
CA LEU A 139 -0.52 7.81 3.04
C LEU A 139 -0.76 6.98 1.77
N GLY A 140 -1.85 6.20 1.71
CA GLY A 140 -2.21 5.43 0.51
C GLY A 140 -2.51 6.34 -0.68
N SER A 141 -3.25 7.44 -0.46
CA SER A 141 -3.55 8.44 -1.50
C SER A 141 -2.27 9.13 -1.99
N LEU A 142 -1.39 9.52 -1.07
CA LEU A 142 -0.12 10.16 -1.40
C LEU A 142 0.78 9.22 -2.21
N LEU A 143 0.92 7.97 -1.76
CA LEU A 143 1.71 6.95 -2.46
C LEU A 143 1.19 6.73 -3.88
N LEU A 144 -0.11 6.53 -4.04
CA LEU A 144 -0.72 6.32 -5.35
C LEU A 144 -0.55 7.52 -6.27
N LEU A 145 -0.80 8.73 -5.75
CA LEU A 145 -0.65 9.96 -6.52
C LEU A 145 0.77 10.15 -7.06
N GLU A 146 1.78 10.02 -6.20
CA GLU A 146 3.17 10.23 -6.59
C GLU A 146 3.70 9.10 -7.48
N ALA A 147 3.29 7.84 -7.23
CA ALA A 147 3.61 6.70 -8.08
C ALA A 147 3.06 6.90 -9.52
N VAL A 148 1.78 7.24 -9.65
CA VAL A 148 1.15 7.45 -10.97
C VAL A 148 1.74 8.67 -11.68
N LYS A 149 2.04 9.76 -10.97
CA LYS A 149 2.75 10.93 -11.56
C LYS A 149 4.12 10.53 -12.11
N PHE A 150 4.91 9.80 -11.32
CA PHE A 150 6.23 9.32 -11.72
C PHE A 150 6.15 8.43 -12.97
N LEU A 151 5.25 7.44 -12.98
CA LEU A 151 5.08 6.52 -14.11
C LEU A 151 4.57 7.24 -15.37
N ALA A 152 3.65 8.19 -15.23
CA ALA A 152 3.16 8.98 -16.35
C ALA A 152 4.29 9.77 -17.03
N GLN A 153 5.23 10.32 -16.26
CA GLN A 153 6.43 10.95 -16.79
C GLN A 153 7.40 9.96 -17.42
N LYS A 154 7.68 8.84 -16.71
CA LYS A 154 8.61 7.78 -17.17
C LYS A 154 8.18 7.17 -18.50
N TYR A 155 6.91 6.86 -18.65
CA TYR A 155 6.35 6.21 -19.83
C TYR A 155 5.71 7.17 -20.84
N LYS A 156 5.72 8.47 -20.58
CA LYS A 156 5.07 9.51 -21.41
C LYS A 156 3.60 9.18 -21.69
N ASN A 157 2.90 8.71 -20.66
CA ASN A 157 1.52 8.23 -20.73
C ASN A 157 0.58 9.12 -19.91
N SER A 158 -0.73 8.92 -20.08
CA SER A 158 -1.74 9.55 -19.24
C SER A 158 -1.66 9.07 -17.79
N ARG A 159 -2.27 9.83 -16.85
CA ARG A 159 -2.33 9.44 -15.42
C ARG A 159 -3.50 8.49 -15.12
N ARG A 160 -4.01 7.81 -16.13
CA ARG A 160 -5.13 6.89 -15.97
C ARG A 160 -4.67 5.57 -15.39
N PHE A 161 -5.45 5.05 -14.47
CA PHE A 161 -5.21 3.74 -13.88
C PHE A 161 -6.53 2.99 -13.65
N SER A 162 -6.44 1.68 -13.48
CA SER A 162 -7.50 0.82 -13.00
C SER A 162 -6.99 -0.03 -11.83
N LEU A 163 -7.92 -0.54 -11.04
CA LEU A 163 -7.65 -1.47 -9.95
C LEU A 163 -8.87 -2.36 -9.71
N HIS A 164 -8.66 -3.48 -9.02
CA HIS A 164 -9.73 -4.23 -8.38
C HIS A 164 -9.66 -3.92 -6.89
N ALA A 165 -10.64 -3.12 -6.42
CA ALA A 165 -10.71 -2.80 -5.01
C ALA A 165 -11.12 -4.03 -4.19
N LEU A 166 -10.52 -4.21 -3.02
CA LEU A 166 -11.10 -5.07 -1.99
C LEU A 166 -12.42 -4.44 -1.51
N GLU A 167 -13.40 -5.24 -1.11
CA GLU A 167 -14.71 -4.74 -0.65
C GLU A 167 -14.57 -3.64 0.42
N GLN A 168 -13.66 -3.83 1.37
CA GLN A 168 -13.35 -2.84 2.41
C GLN A 168 -12.86 -1.49 1.89
N ALA A 169 -12.34 -1.41 0.65
CA ALA A 169 -11.77 -0.20 0.04
C ALA A 169 -12.61 0.33 -1.13
N GLU A 170 -13.68 -0.34 -1.51
CA GLU A 170 -14.47 0.00 -2.70
C GLU A 170 -15.03 1.42 -2.63
N SER A 171 -15.67 1.79 -1.51
CA SER A 171 -16.25 3.12 -1.30
C SER A 171 -15.21 4.24 -1.44
N TYR A 172 -13.97 4.01 -1.02
CA TYR A 172 -12.90 4.98 -1.14
C TYR A 172 -12.61 5.38 -2.60
N TYR A 173 -12.76 4.44 -3.56
CA TYR A 173 -12.45 4.69 -4.96
C TYR A 173 -13.68 5.14 -5.77
N ILE A 174 -14.90 4.84 -5.33
CA ILE A 174 -16.13 5.23 -6.00
C ILE A 174 -16.52 6.69 -5.68
N ASP A 175 -16.26 7.13 -4.45
CA ASP A 175 -16.67 8.45 -3.95
C ASP A 175 -15.66 9.58 -4.29
N LYS A 176 -14.59 9.29 -5.05
CA LYS A 176 -13.55 10.24 -5.49
C LYS A 176 -13.34 10.26 -6.99
#